data_743646b1737bfa73c6cecfa38348269f
#
_entry.id   743646b1737bfa73c6cecfa38348269f
#
_cell.length_a   1.000
_cell.length_b   1.000
_cell.length_c   1.000
_cell.angle_alpha   90.00
_cell.angle_beta   90.00
_cell.angle_gamma   90.00
#
_symmetry.space_group_name_H-M   'P 1'
#
loop_
_entity.id
_entity.type
_entity.pdbx_description
1 polymer ?
#
loop_
_entity_poly.entity_id
_entity_poly.type
_entity_poly.pdbx_seq_one_letter_code
_entity_poly.pdbx_strand_id
1 'polypeptide(L)'
;MATKKYNLSRYHLAVNRKINGWTLASRLGGGGNGEVWLCRDANKEEFAIKFLKWGTGEAYKRFYDEVSFMVKYAGAMGVMPIVDKYIPDYAHRYDRLELPYYYVMPLATPIIEQIATASFEEKIIIIKSLLSILTKLHAKGIAHRDIKPANILLYNGKYVFSDFGLVYFQNKTSKTPKGAKLGARTTISPQMQRDAVAADKFKADVYSMAKTIWMIITGDMKSFDGQYKINSAFGLRQVMAEKDVYWYPLEKLLVQCTDVNETVRPSAEELEKDFDEWLNINNDWERQNLIQWQEVQEQLFPSYVPSHAEWTDLDDMISVLNLLGQYDSLNHLFFPDGGGLDLTGASSSYEQGCIELHFGEFAYIIKPKRLLYEYVDKTCEWNYFYIDLDEMNAMSQDLSPICCCEDFCEVAPKDYQPLELFEQMSLEDLRRIKPRHIVRYLKGSMVALHKDSIYNGFISKYKGEHSKYTADGFRKIIDDLATKFSGETMKSLREKNKNITLMSKEIFP
;
A
#
# COMPACT_ATOMS: atom_id res chain seq x y z
N MET A 1 41.47 -43.24 -11.82
CA MET A 1 41.90 -42.04 -11.06
C MET A 1 40.63 -41.33 -10.54
N ALA A 2 40.47 -41.20 -9.23
CA ALA A 2 39.35 -40.46 -8.67
C ALA A 2 39.48 -38.99 -9.09
N THR A 3 38.56 -38.50 -9.88
CA THR A 3 38.51 -37.09 -10.29
C THR A 3 38.49 -36.23 -9.03
N LYS A 4 39.53 -35.43 -8.79
CA LYS A 4 39.60 -34.47 -7.67
C LYS A 4 38.44 -33.51 -7.79
N LYS A 5 37.40 -33.68 -6.96
CA LYS A 5 36.27 -32.77 -6.93
C LYS A 5 36.70 -31.42 -6.34
N TYR A 6 36.29 -30.30 -6.97
CA TYR A 6 36.50 -28.96 -6.45
C TYR A 6 35.70 -28.76 -5.14
N ASN A 7 36.35 -28.19 -4.13
CA ASN A 7 35.77 -27.76 -2.88
C ASN A 7 36.58 -26.58 -2.33
N LEU A 8 35.92 -25.46 -2.01
CA LEU A 8 36.57 -24.25 -1.53
C LEU A 8 37.37 -24.45 -0.24
N SER A 9 36.93 -25.35 0.65
CA SER A 9 37.63 -25.63 1.91
C SER A 9 39.10 -26.08 1.74
N ARG A 10 39.45 -26.61 0.56
CA ARG A 10 40.83 -27.00 0.25
C ARG A 10 41.80 -25.84 0.14
N TYR A 11 41.28 -24.64 -0.07
CA TYR A 11 42.10 -23.45 -0.28
C TYR A 11 42.31 -22.63 1.00
N HIS A 12 41.73 -23.03 2.14
CA HIS A 12 41.95 -22.43 3.46
C HIS A 12 41.91 -20.87 3.42
N LEU A 13 40.81 -20.27 3.00
CA LEU A 13 40.70 -18.82 2.95
C LEU A 13 40.90 -18.22 4.35
N ALA A 14 41.78 -17.23 4.45
CA ALA A 14 42.11 -16.55 5.69
C ALA A 14 42.49 -15.09 5.42
N VAL A 15 42.37 -14.23 6.42
CA VAL A 15 42.88 -12.86 6.38
C VAL A 15 44.34 -12.82 6.01
N ASN A 16 44.75 -11.84 5.19
CA ASN A 16 46.11 -11.67 4.62
C ASN A 16 46.54 -12.75 3.60
N ARG A 17 45.70 -13.72 3.28
CA ARG A 17 46.00 -14.66 2.21
C ARG A 17 45.92 -13.97 0.85
N LYS A 18 46.95 -14.24 0.01
CA LYS A 18 46.99 -13.77 -1.38
C LYS A 18 46.44 -14.82 -2.33
N ILE A 19 45.54 -14.41 -3.24
CA ILE A 19 44.99 -15.24 -4.30
C ILE A 19 45.08 -14.45 -5.60
N ASN A 20 45.98 -14.86 -6.49
CA ASN A 20 46.18 -14.25 -7.80
C ASN A 20 46.28 -12.70 -7.77
N GLY A 21 47.10 -12.16 -6.84
CA GLY A 21 47.28 -10.70 -6.66
C GLY A 21 46.33 -10.04 -5.66
N TRP A 22 45.21 -10.69 -5.33
CA TRP A 22 44.21 -10.19 -4.38
C TRP A 22 44.55 -10.61 -2.94
N THR A 23 44.62 -9.66 -2.02
CA THR A 23 44.86 -9.92 -0.59
C THR A 23 43.52 -9.91 0.16
N LEU A 24 43.14 -11.03 0.77
CA LEU A 24 41.89 -11.12 1.55
C LEU A 24 42.01 -10.33 2.84
N ALA A 25 40.98 -9.49 3.13
CA ALA A 25 40.94 -8.63 4.32
C ALA A 25 39.95 -9.14 5.38
N SER A 26 38.69 -9.33 5.03
CA SER A 26 37.67 -9.87 5.94
C SER A 26 36.60 -10.59 5.15
N ARG A 27 35.85 -11.46 5.86
CA ARG A 27 34.72 -12.15 5.24
C ARG A 27 33.49 -11.20 5.29
N LEU A 28 32.89 -10.90 4.13
CA LEU A 28 31.71 -10.07 4.01
C LEU A 28 30.42 -10.88 4.15
N GLY A 29 30.40 -12.13 3.68
CA GLY A 29 29.22 -12.96 3.75
C GLY A 29 29.35 -14.27 2.99
N GLY A 30 28.22 -14.98 2.87
CA GLY A 30 28.19 -16.22 2.09
C GLY A 30 26.82 -16.85 2.09
N GLY A 31 26.49 -17.49 0.97
CA GLY A 31 25.26 -18.24 0.74
C GLY A 31 25.51 -19.70 0.39
N GLY A 32 24.50 -20.36 -0.16
CA GLY A 32 24.58 -21.78 -0.54
C GLY A 32 25.67 -22.10 -1.57
N ASN A 33 25.90 -21.22 -2.53
CA ASN A 33 26.79 -21.47 -3.68
C ASN A 33 28.09 -20.69 -3.62
N GLY A 34 28.25 -19.66 -2.79
CA GLY A 34 29.43 -18.82 -2.78
C GLY A 34 29.79 -18.26 -1.42
N GLU A 35 31.01 -17.77 -1.30
CA GLU A 35 31.53 -17.05 -0.15
C GLU A 35 32.15 -15.73 -0.63
N VAL A 36 31.82 -14.62 0.01
CA VAL A 36 32.24 -13.25 -0.38
C VAL A 36 33.20 -12.70 0.66
N TRP A 37 34.32 -12.18 0.21
CA TRP A 37 35.35 -11.57 1.02
C TRP A 37 35.63 -10.14 0.55
N LEU A 38 35.98 -9.26 1.48
CA LEU A 38 36.70 -8.03 1.18
C LEU A 38 38.11 -8.39 0.78
N CYS A 39 38.60 -7.86 -0.32
CA CYS A 39 39.97 -8.03 -0.77
C CYS A 39 40.59 -6.70 -1.21
N ARG A 40 41.91 -6.67 -1.27
CA ARG A 40 42.66 -5.49 -1.71
C ARG A 40 43.61 -5.89 -2.86
N ASP A 41 43.74 -4.97 -3.80
CA ASP A 41 44.72 -5.07 -4.87
C ASP A 41 46.14 -4.69 -4.40
N ALA A 42 47.11 -4.57 -5.35
CA ALA A 42 48.47 -4.13 -5.07
C ALA A 42 48.58 -2.69 -4.59
N ASN A 43 47.61 -1.83 -4.95
CA ASN A 43 47.51 -0.42 -4.56
C ASN A 43 46.76 -0.24 -3.22
N LYS A 44 46.28 -1.34 -2.60
CA LYS A 44 45.45 -1.38 -1.39
C LYS A 44 44.02 -0.85 -1.61
N GLU A 45 43.56 -0.73 -2.84
CA GLU A 45 42.18 -0.43 -3.15
C GLU A 45 41.27 -1.62 -2.81
N GLU A 46 40.07 -1.34 -2.31
CA GLU A 46 39.16 -2.35 -1.76
C GLU A 46 38.15 -2.83 -2.79
N PHE A 47 37.96 -4.14 -2.85
CA PHE A 47 37.03 -4.85 -3.73
C PHE A 47 36.33 -5.99 -2.99
N ALA A 48 35.27 -6.53 -3.59
CA ALA A 48 34.62 -7.74 -3.13
C ALA A 48 34.97 -8.91 -4.07
N ILE A 49 35.44 -10.02 -3.50
CA ILE A 49 35.74 -11.24 -4.23
C ILE A 49 34.79 -12.36 -3.82
N LYS A 50 34.08 -12.94 -4.79
CA LYS A 50 33.15 -14.05 -4.56
C LYS A 50 33.76 -15.34 -5.05
N PHE A 51 33.85 -16.32 -4.15
CA PHE A 51 34.39 -17.66 -4.42
C PHE A 51 33.23 -18.66 -4.60
N LEU A 52 33.39 -19.59 -5.57
CA LEU A 52 32.51 -20.75 -5.66
C LEU A 52 32.79 -21.72 -4.51
N LYS A 53 31.77 -22.17 -3.78
CA LYS A 53 31.95 -23.16 -2.70
C LYS A 53 32.10 -24.58 -3.17
N TRP A 54 31.26 -25.02 -4.09
CA TRP A 54 31.14 -26.41 -4.50
C TRP A 54 31.24 -26.54 -6.01
N GLY A 55 32.19 -27.32 -6.50
CA GLY A 55 32.38 -27.60 -7.92
C GLY A 55 31.50 -28.72 -8.48
N THR A 56 30.32 -28.97 -7.91
CA THR A 56 29.34 -29.91 -8.51
C THR A 56 28.88 -29.38 -9.87
N GLY A 57 28.52 -30.28 -10.81
CA GLY A 57 28.19 -29.89 -12.18
C GLY A 57 27.22 -28.72 -12.30
N GLU A 58 26.12 -28.71 -11.53
CA GLU A 58 25.13 -27.65 -11.59
C GLU A 58 25.56 -26.38 -10.84
N ALA A 59 26.23 -26.48 -9.69
CA ALA A 59 26.77 -25.33 -8.98
C ALA A 59 27.80 -24.57 -9.80
N TYR A 60 28.68 -25.31 -10.47
CA TYR A 60 29.66 -24.73 -11.39
C TYR A 60 28.99 -24.03 -12.57
N LYS A 61 28.02 -24.68 -13.23
CA LYS A 61 27.29 -24.09 -14.36
C LYS A 61 26.58 -22.78 -13.97
N ARG A 62 25.94 -22.75 -12.80
CA ARG A 62 25.29 -21.53 -12.27
C ARG A 62 26.30 -20.41 -12.05
N PHE A 63 27.46 -20.73 -11.46
CA PHE A 63 28.50 -19.74 -11.24
C PHE A 63 29.14 -19.28 -12.56
N TYR A 64 29.32 -20.17 -13.52
CA TYR A 64 29.76 -19.81 -14.87
C TYR A 64 28.77 -18.93 -15.61
N ASP A 65 27.48 -19.26 -15.55
CA ASP A 65 26.41 -18.46 -16.14
C ASP A 65 26.32 -17.07 -15.48
N GLU A 66 26.42 -16.98 -14.14
CA GLU A 66 26.49 -15.74 -13.38
C GLU A 66 27.62 -14.84 -13.88
N VAL A 67 28.82 -15.36 -13.92
CA VAL A 67 30.01 -14.62 -14.38
C VAL A 67 29.87 -14.20 -15.85
N SER A 68 29.41 -15.12 -16.71
CA SER A 68 29.20 -14.83 -18.14
C SER A 68 28.17 -13.74 -18.37
N PHE A 69 27.09 -13.80 -17.61
CA PHE A 69 26.02 -12.78 -17.60
C PHE A 69 26.56 -11.42 -17.16
N MET A 70 27.23 -11.36 -16.01
CA MET A 70 27.80 -10.13 -15.47
C MET A 70 28.83 -9.50 -16.40
N VAL A 71 29.69 -10.29 -17.03
CA VAL A 71 30.68 -9.82 -18.04
C VAL A 71 29.96 -9.23 -19.25
N LYS A 72 28.89 -9.88 -19.74
CA LYS A 72 28.17 -9.44 -20.92
C LYS A 72 27.43 -8.11 -20.67
N TYR A 73 26.92 -7.88 -19.47
CA TYR A 73 26.10 -6.73 -19.11
C TYR A 73 26.79 -5.78 -18.12
N ALA A 74 28.09 -5.90 -17.92
CA ALA A 74 28.90 -5.14 -16.97
C ALA A 74 28.63 -3.63 -17.06
N GLY A 75 28.21 -3.02 -15.94
CA GLY A 75 27.92 -1.60 -15.86
C GLY A 75 26.68 -1.12 -16.61
N ALA A 76 25.96 -2.03 -17.29
CA ALA A 76 24.71 -1.74 -17.98
C ALA A 76 23.52 -2.33 -17.24
N MET A 77 22.33 -1.77 -17.43
CA MET A 77 21.05 -2.27 -16.91
C MET A 77 21.05 -2.60 -15.40
N GLY A 78 21.79 -1.85 -14.60
CA GLY A 78 21.86 -2.10 -13.15
C GLY A 78 22.53 -3.43 -12.77
N VAL A 79 23.43 -3.94 -13.60
CA VAL A 79 24.25 -5.13 -13.33
C VAL A 79 25.60 -4.70 -12.77
N MET A 80 26.00 -5.31 -11.64
CA MET A 80 27.30 -5.06 -11.02
C MET A 80 28.44 -5.43 -11.97
N PRO A 81 29.46 -4.57 -12.21
CA PRO A 81 30.58 -4.91 -13.07
C PRO A 81 31.52 -5.91 -12.44
N ILE A 82 32.25 -6.67 -13.29
CA ILE A 82 33.36 -7.56 -12.88
C ILE A 82 34.67 -6.88 -13.23
N VAL A 83 35.61 -6.88 -12.28
CA VAL A 83 36.99 -6.37 -12.45
C VAL A 83 37.97 -7.46 -12.84
N ASP A 84 37.86 -8.64 -12.21
CA ASP A 84 38.73 -9.79 -12.45
C ASP A 84 37.95 -11.08 -12.22
N LYS A 85 38.40 -12.15 -12.84
CA LYS A 85 37.81 -13.48 -12.66
C LYS A 85 38.82 -14.59 -12.93
N TYR A 86 38.64 -15.69 -12.22
CA TYR A 86 39.34 -16.95 -12.51
C TYR A 86 38.31 -18.08 -12.53
N ILE A 87 37.87 -18.43 -13.73
CA ILE A 87 36.91 -19.51 -13.98
C ILE A 87 37.19 -20.10 -15.36
N PRO A 88 37.60 -21.37 -15.46
CA PRO A 88 37.81 -22.04 -16.75
C PRO A 88 36.48 -22.36 -17.42
N ASP A 89 36.52 -22.71 -18.70
CA ASP A 89 35.35 -23.24 -19.41
C ASP A 89 34.82 -24.52 -18.78
N TYR A 90 33.55 -24.81 -18.97
CA TYR A 90 32.91 -25.98 -18.35
C TYR A 90 33.59 -27.30 -18.70
N ALA A 91 34.10 -27.45 -19.91
CA ALA A 91 34.84 -28.64 -20.34
C ALA A 91 36.14 -28.85 -19.52
N HIS A 92 36.80 -27.77 -19.12
CA HIS A 92 38.07 -27.74 -18.41
C HIS A 92 37.94 -27.46 -16.90
N ARG A 93 36.74 -27.57 -16.35
CA ARG A 93 36.41 -27.18 -14.95
C ARG A 93 37.19 -27.92 -13.85
N TYR A 94 37.92 -28.99 -14.20
CA TYR A 94 38.74 -29.76 -13.27
C TYR A 94 40.24 -29.77 -13.63
N ASP A 95 40.62 -29.12 -14.71
CA ASP A 95 41.98 -29.17 -15.21
C ASP A 95 42.93 -28.24 -14.44
N ARG A 96 42.37 -27.16 -13.85
CA ARG A 96 43.13 -26.15 -13.10
C ARG A 96 42.54 -25.98 -11.72
N LEU A 97 43.04 -26.73 -10.74
CA LEU A 97 42.63 -26.66 -9.33
C LEU A 97 43.68 -25.99 -8.44
N GLU A 98 44.58 -25.22 -9.00
CA GLU A 98 45.62 -24.50 -8.27
C GLU A 98 45.06 -23.33 -7.47
N LEU A 99 44.08 -22.66 -8.01
CA LEU A 99 43.37 -21.53 -7.37
C LEU A 99 41.87 -21.84 -7.19
N PRO A 100 41.23 -21.23 -6.20
CA PRO A 100 39.77 -21.27 -6.08
C PRO A 100 39.16 -20.53 -7.27
N TYR A 101 37.96 -20.95 -7.72
CA TYR A 101 37.21 -20.21 -8.73
C TYR A 101 36.54 -19.00 -8.10
N TYR A 102 36.76 -17.83 -8.71
CA TYR A 102 36.30 -16.57 -8.20
C TYR A 102 35.98 -15.56 -9.30
N TYR A 103 35.27 -14.53 -8.92
CA TYR A 103 35.27 -13.24 -9.60
C TYR A 103 35.39 -12.10 -8.58
N VAL A 104 35.90 -10.96 -9.05
CA VAL A 104 36.11 -9.75 -8.29
C VAL A 104 35.20 -8.65 -8.85
N MET A 105 34.58 -7.92 -7.98
CA MET A 105 33.72 -6.77 -8.31
C MET A 105 34.10 -5.58 -7.42
N PRO A 106 33.81 -4.34 -7.84
CA PRO A 106 33.99 -3.18 -6.98
C PRO A 106 33.25 -3.36 -5.65
N LEU A 107 33.77 -2.75 -4.59
CA LEU A 107 33.08 -2.71 -3.32
C LEU A 107 31.85 -1.79 -3.44
N ALA A 108 30.72 -2.22 -2.94
CA ALA A 108 29.46 -1.50 -2.98
C ALA A 108 28.74 -1.64 -1.64
N THR A 109 27.90 -0.65 -1.31
CA THR A 109 27.18 -0.59 -0.04
C THR A 109 25.85 -1.37 -0.16
N PRO A 110 25.57 -2.33 0.75
CA PRO A 110 24.28 -2.99 0.80
C PRO A 110 23.15 -2.01 1.05
N ILE A 111 22.03 -2.12 0.31
CA ILE A 111 20.87 -1.22 0.46
C ILE A 111 20.24 -1.32 1.85
N ILE A 112 20.36 -2.46 2.53
CA ILE A 112 19.79 -2.70 3.86
C ILE A 112 20.32 -1.67 4.86
N GLU A 113 21.58 -1.28 4.75
CA GLU A 113 22.20 -0.27 5.62
C GLU A 113 21.61 1.12 5.39
N GLN A 114 21.16 1.42 4.19
CA GLN A 114 20.57 2.70 3.83
C GLN A 114 19.08 2.77 4.19
N ILE A 115 18.32 1.69 3.96
CA ILE A 115 16.87 1.64 4.22
C ILE A 115 16.56 2.03 5.67
N ALA A 116 17.41 1.65 6.62
CA ALA A 116 17.21 1.92 8.05
C ALA A 116 17.20 3.42 8.39
N THR A 117 17.90 4.25 7.63
CA THR A 117 18.06 5.69 7.88
C THR A 117 17.51 6.57 6.77
N ALA A 118 17.11 5.98 5.64
CA ALA A 118 16.60 6.71 4.48
C ALA A 118 15.28 7.40 4.77
N SER A 119 15.15 8.63 4.29
CA SER A 119 13.87 9.34 4.24
C SER A 119 12.86 8.62 3.33
N PHE A 120 11.60 8.99 3.42
CA PHE A 120 10.58 8.41 2.54
C PHE A 120 10.87 8.70 1.07
N GLU A 121 11.30 9.91 0.75
CA GLU A 121 11.66 10.35 -0.60
C GLU A 121 12.85 9.56 -1.15
N GLU A 122 13.87 9.31 -0.33
CA GLU A 122 15.00 8.47 -0.70
C GLU A 122 14.57 7.02 -0.98
N LYS A 123 13.66 6.47 -0.17
CA LYS A 123 13.07 5.14 -0.41
C LYS A 123 12.33 5.08 -1.75
N ILE A 124 11.58 6.12 -2.10
CA ILE A 124 10.92 6.22 -3.41
C ILE A 124 11.94 6.24 -4.55
N ILE A 125 13.02 7.00 -4.44
CA ILE A 125 14.11 7.04 -5.45
C ILE A 125 14.73 5.65 -5.63
N ILE A 126 14.98 4.94 -4.53
CA ILE A 126 15.45 3.57 -4.56
C ILE A 126 14.51 2.69 -5.38
N ILE A 127 13.22 2.67 -5.02
CA ILE A 127 12.20 1.83 -5.66
C ILE A 127 12.09 2.13 -7.16
N LYS A 128 12.00 3.41 -7.54
CA LYS A 128 11.94 3.81 -8.96
C LYS A 128 13.16 3.32 -9.74
N SER A 129 14.34 3.44 -9.16
CA SER A 129 15.58 2.94 -9.80
C SER A 129 15.52 1.42 -10.01
N LEU A 130 15.04 0.67 -9.02
CA LEU A 130 14.94 -0.79 -9.10
C LEU A 130 13.87 -1.23 -10.11
N LEU A 131 12.73 -0.56 -10.17
CA LEU A 131 11.67 -0.82 -11.15
C LEU A 131 12.19 -0.59 -12.57
N SER A 132 12.87 0.52 -12.82
CA SER A 132 13.47 0.81 -14.13
C SER A 132 14.53 -0.24 -14.54
N ILE A 133 15.32 -0.76 -13.60
CA ILE A 133 16.26 -1.85 -13.87
C ILE A 133 15.50 -3.13 -14.23
N LEU A 134 14.48 -3.48 -13.46
CA LEU A 134 13.68 -4.69 -13.67
C LEU A 134 12.99 -4.67 -15.04
N THR A 135 12.37 -3.55 -15.41
CA THR A 135 11.74 -3.36 -16.73
C THR A 135 12.74 -3.57 -17.87
N LYS A 136 13.95 -2.99 -17.74
CA LYS A 136 15.01 -3.16 -18.75
C LYS A 136 15.51 -4.61 -18.87
N LEU A 137 15.63 -5.32 -17.75
CA LEU A 137 16.01 -6.73 -17.74
C LEU A 137 14.93 -7.59 -18.42
N HIS A 138 13.67 -7.40 -18.03
CA HIS A 138 12.54 -8.14 -18.58
C HIS A 138 12.37 -7.88 -20.09
N ALA A 139 12.54 -6.65 -20.56
CA ALA A 139 12.51 -6.30 -21.97
C ALA A 139 13.60 -7.02 -22.81
N LYS A 140 14.71 -7.47 -22.17
CA LYS A 140 15.74 -8.29 -22.79
C LYS A 140 15.54 -9.80 -22.60
N GLY A 141 14.40 -10.21 -22.06
CA GLY A 141 14.13 -11.63 -21.78
C GLY A 141 14.94 -12.20 -20.62
N ILE A 142 15.40 -11.35 -19.70
CA ILE A 142 16.20 -11.70 -18.53
C ILE A 142 15.35 -11.61 -17.28
N ALA A 143 15.33 -12.68 -16.47
CA ALA A 143 14.69 -12.67 -15.14
C ALA A 143 15.75 -12.96 -14.05
N HIS A 144 15.71 -12.19 -12.96
CA HIS A 144 16.70 -12.27 -11.88
C HIS A 144 16.49 -13.51 -11.00
N ARG A 145 15.24 -13.78 -10.59
CA ARG A 145 14.77 -14.93 -9.82
C ARG A 145 15.22 -15.00 -8.35
N ASP A 146 15.88 -13.95 -7.84
CA ASP A 146 16.24 -13.82 -6.42
C ASP A 146 16.26 -12.35 -5.98
N ILE A 147 15.20 -11.60 -6.35
CA ILE A 147 15.05 -10.20 -5.95
C ILE A 147 14.72 -10.13 -4.46
N LYS A 148 15.54 -9.39 -3.71
CA LYS A 148 15.41 -9.11 -2.28
C LYS A 148 16.38 -7.99 -1.89
N PRO A 149 16.16 -7.28 -0.76
CA PRO A 149 17.06 -6.20 -0.32
C PRO A 149 18.53 -6.61 -0.19
N ALA A 150 18.80 -7.85 0.24
CA ALA A 150 20.19 -8.37 0.38
C ALA A 150 20.96 -8.47 -0.94
N ASN A 151 20.26 -8.50 -2.08
CA ASN A 151 20.85 -8.58 -3.42
C ASN A 151 20.83 -7.24 -4.16
N ILE A 152 20.61 -6.13 -3.44
CA ILE A 152 20.59 -4.78 -3.98
C ILE A 152 21.72 -3.99 -3.33
N LEU A 153 22.56 -3.37 -4.16
CA LEU A 153 23.73 -2.61 -3.74
C LEU A 153 23.68 -1.20 -4.31
N LEU A 154 24.31 -0.25 -3.60
CA LEU A 154 24.65 1.07 -4.12
C LEU A 154 26.10 1.09 -4.58
N TYR A 155 26.31 1.35 -5.85
CA TYR A 155 27.62 1.47 -6.48
C TYR A 155 27.71 2.74 -7.33
N ASN A 156 28.70 3.59 -7.06
CA ASN A 156 28.89 4.88 -7.75
C ASN A 156 27.62 5.73 -7.86
N GLY A 157 26.85 5.83 -6.76
CA GLY A 157 25.60 6.59 -6.72
C GLY A 157 24.43 5.99 -7.50
N LYS A 158 24.55 4.74 -7.97
CA LYS A 158 23.48 4.02 -8.69
C LYS A 158 23.14 2.73 -7.98
N TYR A 159 21.86 2.40 -7.93
CA TYR A 159 21.41 1.11 -7.44
C TYR A 159 21.63 0.03 -8.49
N VAL A 160 22.07 -1.14 -8.05
CA VAL A 160 22.35 -2.28 -8.92
C VAL A 160 21.88 -3.58 -8.27
N PHE A 161 21.48 -4.55 -9.08
CA PHE A 161 21.29 -5.91 -8.62
C PHE A 161 22.62 -6.67 -8.58
N SER A 162 22.74 -7.54 -7.59
CA SER A 162 23.85 -8.46 -7.39
C SER A 162 23.33 -9.90 -7.27
N ASP A 163 24.24 -10.87 -7.23
CA ASP A 163 23.92 -12.30 -7.09
C ASP A 163 23.01 -12.86 -8.20
N PHE A 164 23.51 -12.85 -9.43
CA PHE A 164 22.85 -13.41 -10.60
C PHE A 164 22.99 -14.96 -10.72
N GLY A 165 23.30 -15.64 -9.62
CA GLY A 165 23.45 -17.11 -9.61
C GLY A 165 22.19 -17.90 -9.97
N LEU A 166 21.02 -17.27 -9.91
CA LEU A 166 19.74 -17.84 -10.33
C LEU A 166 19.18 -17.24 -11.63
N VAL A 167 19.90 -16.31 -12.25
CA VAL A 167 19.44 -15.58 -13.43
C VAL A 167 18.93 -16.49 -14.54
N TYR A 168 17.84 -16.07 -15.18
CA TYR A 168 17.37 -16.69 -16.42
C TYR A 168 17.68 -15.77 -17.60
N PHE A 169 18.29 -16.31 -18.62
CA PHE A 169 18.46 -15.71 -19.94
C PHE A 169 18.52 -16.80 -21.01
N GLN A 170 18.31 -16.41 -22.26
CA GLN A 170 18.36 -17.36 -23.37
C GLN A 170 19.76 -17.97 -23.54
N ASN A 171 19.82 -19.28 -23.79
CA ASN A 171 21.06 -20.06 -24.01
C ASN A 171 21.98 -20.18 -22.78
N LYS A 172 21.46 -20.07 -21.56
CA LYS A 172 22.25 -20.36 -20.37
C LYS A 172 22.65 -21.85 -20.27
N THR A 173 23.79 -22.11 -19.64
CA THR A 173 24.37 -23.45 -19.52
C THR A 173 23.71 -24.31 -18.44
N SER A 174 23.35 -23.67 -17.31
CA SER A 174 22.69 -24.34 -16.18
C SER A 174 21.23 -24.63 -16.47
N LYS A 175 20.76 -25.78 -15.99
CA LYS A 175 19.33 -26.15 -16.03
C LYS A 175 18.76 -26.13 -14.64
N THR A 176 17.51 -25.65 -14.51
CA THR A 176 16.77 -25.78 -13.26
C THR A 176 16.26 -27.22 -13.16
N PRO A 177 16.60 -27.98 -12.12
CA PRO A 177 16.04 -29.32 -11.93
C PRO A 177 14.53 -29.25 -11.76
N LYS A 178 13.81 -30.25 -12.26
CA LYS A 178 12.36 -30.38 -12.05
C LYS A 178 12.06 -30.48 -10.54
N GLY A 179 11.07 -29.74 -10.06
CA GLY A 179 10.72 -29.68 -8.63
C GLY A 179 11.70 -28.87 -7.77
N ALA A 180 12.68 -28.17 -8.38
CA ALA A 180 13.58 -27.30 -7.62
C ALA A 180 12.84 -26.08 -7.08
N LYS A 181 13.16 -25.71 -5.83
CA LYS A 181 12.75 -24.46 -5.19
C LYS A 181 13.87 -23.44 -5.39
N LEU A 182 13.55 -22.28 -5.96
CA LEU A 182 14.54 -21.25 -6.27
C LEU A 182 14.05 -19.87 -5.83
N GLY A 183 14.85 -19.19 -5.03
CA GLY A 183 14.62 -17.84 -4.53
C GLY A 183 14.75 -17.73 -3.02
N ALA A 184 14.72 -16.51 -2.51
CA ALA A 184 14.80 -16.23 -1.08
C ALA A 184 13.48 -16.57 -0.37
N ARG A 185 13.56 -17.18 0.81
CA ARG A 185 12.39 -17.61 1.59
C ARG A 185 11.36 -16.49 1.84
N THR A 186 11.82 -15.28 2.04
CA THR A 186 10.97 -14.11 2.34
C THR A 186 10.28 -13.51 1.12
N THR A 187 10.86 -13.65 -0.09
CA THR A 187 10.36 -13.00 -1.31
C THR A 187 9.98 -13.96 -2.43
N ILE A 188 10.21 -15.26 -2.27
CA ILE A 188 9.91 -16.28 -3.29
C ILE A 188 8.42 -16.40 -3.56
N SER A 189 8.02 -16.41 -4.83
CA SER A 189 6.64 -16.65 -5.22
C SER A 189 6.19 -18.10 -4.95
N PRO A 190 4.91 -18.35 -4.68
CA PRO A 190 4.39 -19.70 -4.44
C PRO A 190 4.70 -20.70 -5.56
N GLN A 191 4.66 -20.26 -6.82
CA GLN A 191 4.96 -21.10 -7.99
C GLN A 191 6.43 -21.48 -8.01
N MET A 192 7.34 -20.53 -7.80
CA MET A 192 8.79 -20.79 -7.70
C MET A 192 9.15 -21.69 -6.53
N GLN A 193 8.35 -21.65 -5.46
CA GLN A 193 8.52 -22.53 -4.31
C GLN A 193 8.04 -23.97 -4.59
N ARG A 194 7.04 -24.13 -5.45
CA ARG A 194 6.49 -25.45 -5.81
C ARG A 194 7.26 -26.11 -6.94
N ASP A 195 7.40 -25.43 -8.08
CA ASP A 195 8.15 -25.89 -9.26
C ASP A 195 8.69 -24.70 -10.06
N ALA A 196 9.94 -24.36 -9.84
CA ALA A 196 10.61 -23.25 -10.52
C ALA A 196 10.83 -23.45 -12.03
N VAL A 197 10.55 -24.65 -12.56
CA VAL A 197 10.60 -24.92 -14.02
C VAL A 197 9.31 -24.51 -14.69
N ALA A 198 8.17 -24.82 -14.05
CA ALA A 198 6.84 -24.52 -14.59
C ALA A 198 6.44 -23.05 -14.35
N ALA A 199 6.96 -22.40 -13.29
CA ALA A 199 6.63 -21.04 -12.92
C ALA A 199 7.02 -20.02 -14.00
N ASP A 200 6.16 -19.00 -14.22
CA ASP A 200 6.55 -17.82 -14.98
C ASP A 200 7.59 -17.01 -14.20
N LYS A 201 8.81 -17.00 -14.68
CA LYS A 201 9.96 -16.35 -14.04
C LYS A 201 9.86 -14.84 -13.99
N PHE A 202 9.19 -14.22 -14.97
CA PHE A 202 8.98 -12.76 -15.01
C PHE A 202 7.92 -12.34 -13.99
N LYS A 203 6.82 -13.07 -13.94
CA LYS A 203 5.77 -12.86 -12.91
C LYS A 203 6.26 -13.21 -11.49
N ALA A 204 7.23 -14.11 -11.37
CA ALA A 204 7.89 -14.40 -10.10
C ALA A 204 8.81 -13.25 -9.64
N ASP A 205 9.51 -12.57 -10.55
CA ASP A 205 10.31 -11.37 -10.24
C ASP A 205 9.41 -10.21 -9.82
N VAL A 206 8.25 -10.01 -10.45
CA VAL A 206 7.25 -9.02 -10.05
C VAL A 206 6.75 -9.28 -8.62
N TYR A 207 6.44 -10.53 -8.29
CA TYR A 207 6.07 -10.93 -6.93
C TYR A 207 7.16 -10.58 -5.90
N SER A 208 8.40 -10.93 -6.21
CA SER A 208 9.56 -10.67 -5.35
C SER A 208 9.84 -9.17 -5.21
N MET A 209 9.65 -8.40 -6.30
CA MET A 209 9.78 -6.95 -6.30
C MET A 209 8.71 -6.28 -5.43
N ALA A 210 7.46 -6.70 -5.51
CA ALA A 210 6.38 -6.16 -4.67
C ALA A 210 6.68 -6.33 -3.17
N LYS A 211 7.15 -7.51 -2.76
CA LYS A 211 7.61 -7.72 -1.38
C LYS A 211 8.81 -6.85 -1.02
N THR A 212 9.74 -6.67 -1.95
CA THR A 212 10.91 -5.81 -1.76
C THR A 212 10.51 -4.34 -1.63
N ILE A 213 9.54 -3.86 -2.41
CA ILE A 213 8.95 -2.52 -2.28
C ILE A 213 8.39 -2.32 -0.87
N TRP A 214 7.57 -3.25 -0.40
CA TRP A 214 7.02 -3.19 0.95
C TRP A 214 8.13 -3.13 2.02
N MET A 215 9.15 -3.99 1.91
CA MET A 215 10.30 -4.00 2.82
C MET A 215 11.06 -2.68 2.82
N ILE A 216 11.27 -2.06 1.65
CA ILE A 216 11.95 -0.76 1.54
C ILE A 216 11.11 0.34 2.20
N ILE A 217 9.82 0.40 1.91
CA ILE A 217 8.91 1.43 2.46
C ILE A 217 8.87 1.34 3.97
N THR A 218 8.59 0.16 4.52
CA THR A 218 8.40 -0.04 5.96
C THR A 218 9.71 -0.09 6.74
N GLY A 219 10.80 -0.50 6.11
CA GLY A 219 12.06 -0.83 6.78
C GLY A 219 12.07 -2.21 7.45
N ASP A 220 10.96 -2.97 7.40
CA ASP A 220 10.90 -4.33 7.96
C ASP A 220 11.36 -5.37 6.94
N MET A 221 12.49 -6.01 7.22
CA MET A 221 13.11 -7.02 6.35
C MET A 221 12.43 -8.40 6.42
N LYS A 222 11.42 -8.59 7.26
CA LYS A 222 10.71 -9.88 7.36
C LYS A 222 9.63 -10.02 6.29
N SER A 223 8.99 -8.91 5.90
CA SER A 223 7.87 -8.89 4.96
C SER A 223 6.62 -9.67 5.46
N PHE A 224 5.55 -9.56 4.73
CA PHE A 224 4.31 -10.32 4.94
C PHE A 224 4.39 -11.73 4.32
N ASP A 225 3.53 -12.64 4.76
CA ASP A 225 3.44 -13.99 4.20
C ASP A 225 2.41 -14.07 3.06
N GLY A 226 2.73 -14.85 2.03
CA GLY A 226 1.81 -15.08 0.91
C GLY A 226 1.45 -13.83 0.10
N GLN A 227 0.19 -13.72 -0.28
CA GLN A 227 -0.38 -12.57 -0.97
C GLN A 227 -0.57 -11.40 0.00
N TYR A 228 -0.34 -10.18 -0.46
CA TYR A 228 -0.60 -8.96 0.32
C TYR A 228 -2.10 -8.81 0.62
N LYS A 229 -2.42 -8.36 1.83
CA LYS A 229 -3.79 -8.10 2.27
C LYS A 229 -3.87 -6.69 2.85
N ILE A 230 -4.73 -5.86 2.28
CA ILE A 230 -4.91 -4.45 2.66
C ILE A 230 -5.30 -4.35 4.14
N ASN A 231 -6.34 -5.06 4.55
CA ASN A 231 -6.85 -5.02 5.92
C ASN A 231 -6.15 -6.07 6.82
N SER A 232 -4.82 -5.98 6.94
CA SER A 232 -4.02 -6.86 7.78
C SER A 232 -3.02 -6.05 8.59
N ALA A 233 -2.41 -6.66 9.60
CA ALA A 233 -1.33 -6.04 10.39
C ALA A 233 -0.12 -5.58 9.54
N PHE A 234 -0.03 -6.03 8.30
CA PHE A 234 1.00 -5.63 7.32
C PHE A 234 0.49 -4.60 6.31
N GLY A 235 -0.75 -4.13 6.43
CA GLY A 235 -1.31 -3.06 5.61
C GLY A 235 -0.47 -1.78 5.72
N LEU A 236 -0.12 -1.15 4.59
CA LEU A 236 0.70 0.07 4.60
C LEU A 236 0.01 1.20 5.37
N ARG A 237 -1.30 1.31 5.26
CA ARG A 237 -2.09 2.28 6.04
C ARG A 237 -1.93 2.11 7.56
N GLN A 238 -1.76 0.88 8.03
CA GLN A 238 -1.56 0.60 9.46
C GLN A 238 -0.11 0.76 9.88
N VAL A 239 0.83 0.20 9.11
CA VAL A 239 2.27 0.21 9.42
C VAL A 239 2.87 1.60 9.27
N MET A 240 2.34 2.42 8.37
CA MET A 240 2.81 3.76 8.03
C MET A 240 1.78 4.85 8.36
N ALA A 241 0.94 4.63 9.37
CA ALA A 241 -0.18 5.52 9.73
C ALA A 241 0.22 6.99 10.00
N GLU A 242 1.46 7.23 10.46
CA GLU A 242 1.98 8.58 10.71
C GLU A 242 2.35 9.36 9.43
N LYS A 243 2.32 8.70 8.26
CA LYS A 243 2.64 9.33 6.98
C LYS A 243 1.37 9.79 6.28
N ASP A 244 1.31 11.08 5.97
CA ASP A 244 0.26 11.68 5.12
C ASP A 244 0.46 11.26 3.66
N VAL A 245 0.13 9.99 3.37
CA VAL A 245 0.24 9.36 2.06
C VAL A 245 -1.01 8.53 1.80
N TYR A 246 -1.58 8.70 0.63
CA TYR A 246 -2.70 7.88 0.20
C TYR A 246 -2.21 6.53 -0.33
N TRP A 247 -2.27 5.51 0.53
CA TRP A 247 -1.67 4.19 0.28
C TRP A 247 -2.49 3.27 -0.61
N TYR A 248 -3.80 3.47 -0.70
CA TYR A 248 -4.71 2.50 -1.30
C TYR A 248 -4.34 2.06 -2.72
N PRO A 249 -3.98 2.94 -3.66
CA PRO A 249 -3.59 2.50 -5.00
C PRO A 249 -2.33 1.63 -4.99
N LEU A 250 -1.35 1.94 -4.14
CA LEU A 250 -0.17 1.11 -3.97
C LEU A 250 -0.51 -0.24 -3.32
N GLU A 251 -1.38 -0.26 -2.32
CA GLU A 251 -1.83 -1.49 -1.68
C GLU A 251 -2.55 -2.41 -2.67
N LYS A 252 -3.42 -1.88 -3.53
CA LYS A 252 -4.04 -2.63 -4.64
C LYS A 252 -2.99 -3.20 -5.59
N LEU A 253 -1.99 -2.41 -5.95
CA LEU A 253 -0.89 -2.85 -6.80
C LEU A 253 -0.10 -4.00 -6.13
N LEU A 254 0.18 -3.91 -4.83
CA LEU A 254 0.83 -5.00 -4.07
C LEU A 254 -0.03 -6.26 -4.02
N VAL A 255 -1.36 -6.14 -3.85
CA VAL A 255 -2.31 -7.28 -3.93
C VAL A 255 -2.19 -7.97 -5.28
N GLN A 256 -2.27 -7.22 -6.37
CA GLN A 256 -2.19 -7.74 -7.73
C GLN A 256 -0.83 -8.39 -8.02
N CYS A 257 0.28 -7.73 -7.66
CA CYS A 257 1.63 -8.25 -7.86
C CYS A 257 1.91 -9.54 -7.09
N THR A 258 1.24 -9.73 -5.95
CA THR A 258 1.43 -10.90 -5.09
C THR A 258 0.31 -11.92 -5.18
N ASP A 259 -0.59 -11.78 -6.17
CA ASP A 259 -1.68 -12.72 -6.37
C ASP A 259 -1.18 -14.16 -6.52
N VAL A 260 -1.97 -15.10 -5.97
CA VAL A 260 -1.67 -16.54 -6.07
C VAL A 260 -1.71 -17.00 -7.51
N ASN A 261 -2.60 -16.46 -8.33
CA ASN A 261 -2.62 -16.68 -9.76
C ASN A 261 -1.59 -15.78 -10.47
N GLU A 262 -0.48 -16.35 -10.90
CA GLU A 262 0.59 -15.58 -11.56
C GLU A 262 0.16 -14.89 -12.86
N THR A 263 -0.91 -15.35 -13.53
CA THR A 263 -1.36 -14.78 -14.81
C THR A 263 -1.97 -13.37 -14.65
N VAL A 264 -2.53 -13.05 -13.48
CA VAL A 264 -3.12 -11.74 -13.20
C VAL A 264 -2.10 -10.72 -12.72
N ARG A 265 -0.89 -11.14 -12.35
CA ARG A 265 0.17 -10.21 -11.95
C ARG A 265 0.56 -9.32 -13.14
N PRO A 266 0.88 -8.05 -12.93
CA PRO A 266 1.33 -7.16 -14.00
C PRO A 266 2.69 -7.58 -14.54
N SER A 267 3.06 -7.05 -15.70
CA SER A 267 4.46 -7.05 -16.18
C SER A 267 5.31 -6.08 -15.34
N ALA A 268 6.63 -6.12 -15.51
CA ALA A 268 7.52 -5.16 -14.85
C ALA A 268 7.27 -3.72 -15.34
N GLU A 269 6.94 -3.54 -16.61
CA GLU A 269 6.61 -2.24 -17.20
C GLU A 269 5.29 -1.67 -16.63
N GLU A 270 4.26 -2.52 -16.51
CA GLU A 270 2.99 -2.13 -15.87
C GLU A 270 3.21 -1.79 -14.39
N LEU A 271 4.00 -2.60 -13.66
CA LEU A 271 4.34 -2.32 -12.25
C LEU A 271 5.07 -0.98 -12.09
N GLU A 272 6.04 -0.65 -12.97
CA GLU A 272 6.76 0.62 -12.97
C GLU A 272 5.79 1.79 -13.22
N LYS A 273 4.93 1.66 -14.23
CA LYS A 273 3.92 2.66 -14.60
C LYS A 273 2.91 2.89 -13.48
N ASP A 274 2.37 1.82 -12.89
CA ASP A 274 1.34 1.92 -11.86
C ASP A 274 1.92 2.44 -10.53
N PHE A 275 3.20 2.18 -10.27
CA PHE A 275 3.92 2.80 -9.15
C PHE A 275 4.10 4.31 -9.35
N ASP A 276 4.49 4.75 -10.56
CA ASP A 276 4.57 6.17 -10.90
C ASP A 276 3.18 6.84 -10.86
N GLU A 277 2.14 6.14 -11.28
CA GLU A 277 0.76 6.63 -11.19
C GLU A 277 0.32 6.84 -9.73
N TRP A 278 0.64 5.91 -8.83
CA TRP A 278 0.40 6.11 -7.40
C TRP A 278 1.06 7.39 -6.86
N LEU A 279 2.32 7.67 -7.25
CA LEU A 279 2.99 8.91 -6.86
C LEU A 279 2.30 10.15 -7.41
N ASN A 280 1.81 10.10 -8.67
CA ASN A 280 1.07 11.19 -9.28
C ASN A 280 -0.25 11.45 -8.55
N ILE A 281 -0.98 10.41 -8.17
CA ILE A 281 -2.22 10.51 -7.39
C ILE A 281 -1.97 11.23 -6.06
N ASN A 282 -0.87 10.92 -5.37
CA ASN A 282 -0.53 11.59 -4.10
C ASN A 282 -0.20 13.08 -4.25
N ASN A 283 0.08 13.55 -5.46
CA ASN A 283 0.32 14.97 -5.77
C ASN A 283 -0.88 15.66 -6.42
N ASP A 284 -1.96 14.93 -6.69
CA ASP A 284 -3.15 15.41 -7.40
C ASP A 284 -4.39 15.13 -6.55
N TRP A 285 -4.86 16.17 -5.88
CA TRP A 285 -5.98 16.08 -4.96
C TRP A 285 -7.29 15.62 -5.63
N GLU A 286 -7.61 16.13 -6.81
CA GLU A 286 -8.84 15.77 -7.51
C GLU A 286 -8.85 14.27 -7.87
N ARG A 287 -7.72 13.77 -8.35
CA ARG A 287 -7.55 12.34 -8.65
C ARG A 287 -7.60 11.47 -7.39
N GLN A 288 -6.99 11.93 -6.29
CA GLN A 288 -7.05 11.24 -5.00
C GLN A 288 -8.49 11.10 -4.54
N ASN A 289 -9.26 12.18 -4.58
CA ASN A 289 -10.66 12.19 -4.17
C ASN A 289 -11.52 11.23 -4.99
N LEU A 290 -11.33 11.22 -6.31
CA LEU A 290 -12.05 10.29 -7.18
C LEU A 290 -11.74 8.82 -6.82
N ILE A 291 -10.51 8.51 -6.51
CA ILE A 291 -10.09 7.17 -6.14
C ILE A 291 -10.62 6.80 -4.73
N GLN A 292 -10.65 7.75 -3.80
CA GLN A 292 -11.26 7.54 -2.48
C GLN A 292 -12.75 7.19 -2.61
N TRP A 293 -13.47 7.86 -3.51
CA TRP A 293 -14.85 7.50 -3.80
C TRP A 293 -14.97 6.08 -4.37
N GLN A 294 -14.11 5.72 -5.32
CA GLN A 294 -14.07 4.37 -5.86
C GLN A 294 -13.72 3.32 -4.80
N GLU A 295 -12.81 3.66 -3.88
CA GLU A 295 -12.46 2.80 -2.75
C GLU A 295 -13.67 2.54 -1.85
N VAL A 296 -14.43 3.57 -1.48
CA VAL A 296 -15.66 3.42 -0.71
C VAL A 296 -16.67 2.53 -1.45
N GLN A 297 -16.85 2.74 -2.75
CA GLN A 297 -17.73 1.90 -3.56
C GLN A 297 -17.29 0.43 -3.58
N GLU A 298 -15.99 0.16 -3.74
CA GLU A 298 -15.46 -1.21 -3.75
C GLU A 298 -15.59 -1.91 -2.39
N GLN A 299 -15.51 -1.16 -1.30
CA GLN A 299 -15.70 -1.70 0.04
C GLN A 299 -17.18 -2.01 0.32
N LEU A 300 -18.09 -1.11 -0.10
CA LEU A 300 -19.52 -1.31 0.09
C LEU A 300 -20.11 -2.33 -0.90
N PHE A 301 -19.57 -2.41 -2.11
CA PHE A 301 -20.12 -3.18 -3.22
C PHE A 301 -19.04 -4.02 -3.92
N PRO A 302 -18.48 -5.04 -3.27
CA PRO A 302 -17.30 -5.75 -3.78
C PRO A 302 -17.52 -6.51 -5.08
N SER A 303 -18.76 -6.83 -5.44
CA SER A 303 -19.08 -7.59 -6.66
C SER A 303 -19.61 -6.72 -7.79
N TYR A 304 -20.37 -5.69 -7.47
CA TYR A 304 -21.05 -4.83 -8.45
C TYR A 304 -21.50 -3.54 -7.80
N VAL A 305 -21.19 -2.39 -8.37
CA VAL A 305 -21.64 -1.09 -7.90
C VAL A 305 -23.07 -0.84 -8.41
N PRO A 306 -24.06 -0.76 -7.51
CA PRO A 306 -25.45 -0.51 -7.91
C PRO A 306 -25.67 0.96 -8.26
N SER A 307 -26.71 1.25 -9.01
CA SER A 307 -27.14 2.64 -9.23
C SER A 307 -27.81 3.27 -8.02
N HIS A 308 -28.30 2.43 -7.10
CA HIS A 308 -28.99 2.83 -5.88
C HIS A 308 -28.84 1.75 -4.82
N ALA A 309 -28.60 2.15 -3.56
CA ALA A 309 -28.63 1.25 -2.41
C ALA A 309 -29.31 1.92 -1.21
N GLU A 310 -29.91 1.14 -0.32
CA GLU A 310 -30.63 1.61 0.85
C GLU A 310 -30.29 0.75 2.07
N TRP A 311 -29.93 1.37 3.18
CA TRP A 311 -29.74 0.75 4.49
C TRP A 311 -30.82 1.27 5.44
N THR A 312 -31.46 0.36 6.15
CA THR A 312 -32.51 0.66 7.14
C THR A 312 -32.17 0.12 8.53
N ASP A 313 -31.14 -0.72 8.63
CA ASP A 313 -30.59 -1.23 9.89
C ASP A 313 -29.59 -0.20 10.45
N LEU A 314 -29.64 0.04 11.78
CA LEU A 314 -28.79 1.06 12.41
C LEU A 314 -27.31 0.68 12.41
N ASP A 315 -26.98 -0.57 12.64
CA ASP A 315 -25.59 -1.03 12.68
C ASP A 315 -24.95 -0.89 11.30
N ASP A 316 -25.73 -1.11 10.26
CA ASP A 316 -25.34 -0.92 8.88
C ASP A 316 -25.06 0.53 8.54
N MET A 317 -26.00 1.40 8.91
CA MET A 317 -25.81 2.83 8.71
C MET A 317 -24.57 3.33 9.46
N ILE A 318 -24.36 2.89 10.69
CA ILE A 318 -23.16 3.20 11.48
C ILE A 318 -21.90 2.74 10.74
N SER A 319 -21.92 1.53 10.18
CA SER A 319 -20.77 0.98 9.45
C SER A 319 -20.45 1.81 8.20
N VAL A 320 -21.45 2.19 7.41
CA VAL A 320 -21.28 3.06 6.24
C VAL A 320 -20.77 4.44 6.64
N LEU A 321 -21.36 5.05 7.68
CA LEU A 321 -20.95 6.37 8.17
C LEU A 321 -19.50 6.35 8.72
N ASN A 322 -19.12 5.30 9.44
CA ASN A 322 -17.74 5.12 9.88
C ASN A 322 -16.78 4.94 8.72
N LEU A 323 -17.20 4.30 7.63
CA LEU A 323 -16.40 4.21 6.42
C LEU A 323 -16.21 5.60 5.79
N LEU A 324 -17.28 6.38 5.62
CA LEU A 324 -17.20 7.75 5.08
C LEU A 324 -16.32 8.65 5.95
N GLY A 325 -16.41 8.53 7.27
CA GLY A 325 -15.61 9.30 8.23
C GLY A 325 -14.09 9.09 8.12
N GLN A 326 -13.63 8.04 7.42
CA GLN A 326 -12.21 7.77 7.19
C GLN A 326 -11.60 8.60 6.05
N TYR A 327 -12.43 9.24 5.22
CA TYR A 327 -11.99 9.93 4.01
C TYR A 327 -12.31 11.43 4.07
N ASP A 328 -11.29 12.24 4.18
CA ASP A 328 -11.42 13.71 4.27
C ASP A 328 -12.17 14.34 3.09
N SER A 329 -12.19 13.69 1.93
CA SER A 329 -12.94 14.16 0.76
C SER A 329 -14.42 13.86 0.83
N LEU A 330 -14.86 12.90 1.63
CA LEU A 330 -16.22 12.36 1.63
C LEU A 330 -16.92 12.49 2.99
N ASN A 331 -16.19 12.85 4.04
CA ASN A 331 -16.70 12.86 5.41
C ASN A 331 -17.55 14.09 5.77
N HIS A 332 -17.70 15.06 4.86
CA HIS A 332 -18.51 16.25 5.15
C HIS A 332 -20.00 15.96 4.97
N LEU A 333 -20.76 16.11 6.04
CA LEU A 333 -22.21 16.05 6.00
C LEU A 333 -22.76 17.46 5.81
N PHE A 334 -23.41 17.71 4.71
CA PHE A 334 -24.06 18.98 4.38
C PHE A 334 -25.45 19.05 5.01
N PHE A 335 -25.77 20.19 5.63
CA PHE A 335 -27.06 20.44 6.24
C PHE A 335 -27.98 21.20 5.28
N PRO A 336 -29.32 21.05 5.42
CA PRO A 336 -30.27 21.67 4.51
C PRO A 336 -30.15 23.19 4.40
N ASP A 337 -29.87 23.88 5.51
CA ASP A 337 -29.73 25.35 5.55
C ASP A 337 -28.35 25.86 5.08
N GLY A 338 -27.51 24.98 4.56
CA GLY A 338 -26.15 25.30 4.15
C GLY A 338 -25.14 25.13 5.29
N GLY A 339 -23.89 24.97 4.92
CA GLY A 339 -22.86 24.57 5.86
C GLY A 339 -22.84 23.06 6.04
N GLY A 340 -22.22 22.62 7.12
CA GLY A 340 -22.05 21.20 7.44
C GLY A 340 -20.90 20.97 8.39
N LEU A 341 -20.64 19.72 8.71
CA LEU A 341 -19.57 19.28 9.62
C LEU A 341 -18.87 18.04 9.08
N ASP A 342 -17.57 17.93 9.38
CA ASP A 342 -16.77 16.78 9.00
C ASP A 342 -16.99 15.63 9.97
N LEU A 343 -17.61 14.56 9.49
CA LEU A 343 -17.86 13.34 10.24
C LEU A 343 -16.52 12.64 10.57
N THR A 344 -16.33 12.31 11.84
CA THR A 344 -15.20 11.51 12.30
C THR A 344 -15.60 10.08 12.67
N GLY A 345 -16.90 9.82 12.80
CA GLY A 345 -17.44 8.50 13.07
C GLY A 345 -18.90 8.53 13.51
N ALA A 346 -19.44 7.35 13.71
CA ALA A 346 -20.80 7.14 14.21
C ALA A 346 -20.82 5.98 15.20
N SER A 347 -21.75 6.01 16.15
CA SER A 347 -21.98 4.93 17.11
C SER A 347 -23.45 4.81 17.49
N SER A 348 -23.82 3.69 18.10
CA SER A 348 -25.17 3.53 18.65
C SER A 348 -25.42 4.57 19.75
N SER A 349 -26.56 5.22 19.69
CA SER A 349 -27.00 6.14 20.75
C SER A 349 -27.59 5.38 21.95
N TYR A 350 -27.58 6.03 23.11
CA TYR A 350 -28.33 5.55 24.27
C TYR A 350 -29.85 5.67 24.05
N GLU A 351 -30.30 6.46 23.10
CA GLU A 351 -31.71 6.57 22.73
C GLU A 351 -32.09 5.51 21.71
N GLN A 352 -33.20 4.83 21.98
CA GLN A 352 -33.66 3.75 21.11
C GLN A 352 -34.01 4.24 19.69
N GLY A 353 -33.45 3.59 18.69
CA GLY A 353 -33.66 3.93 17.28
C GLY A 353 -32.83 5.13 16.80
N CYS A 354 -31.85 5.58 17.58
CA CYS A 354 -30.98 6.70 17.24
C CYS A 354 -29.53 6.32 17.05
N ILE A 355 -28.81 7.12 16.27
CA ILE A 355 -27.36 7.06 16.02
C ILE A 355 -26.74 8.35 16.57
N GLU A 356 -25.56 8.22 17.15
CA GLU A 356 -24.70 9.33 17.54
C GLU A 356 -23.65 9.56 16.47
N LEU A 357 -23.66 10.75 15.83
CA LEU A 357 -22.67 11.19 14.85
C LEU A 357 -21.59 11.99 15.55
N HIS A 358 -20.33 11.67 15.30
CA HIS A 358 -19.18 12.33 15.92
C HIS A 358 -18.52 13.30 14.92
N PHE A 359 -18.27 14.54 15.37
CA PHE A 359 -17.63 15.62 14.62
C PHE A 359 -16.49 16.19 15.48
N GLY A 360 -15.36 15.49 15.54
CA GLY A 360 -14.27 15.82 16.45
C GLY A 360 -14.70 15.68 17.92
N GLU A 361 -14.77 16.81 18.64
CA GLU A 361 -15.17 16.83 20.06
C GLU A 361 -16.69 16.90 20.26
N PHE A 362 -17.45 17.10 19.19
CA PHE A 362 -18.91 17.24 19.24
C PHE A 362 -19.60 15.96 18.81
N ALA A 363 -20.76 15.70 19.40
CA ALA A 363 -21.63 14.62 19.00
C ALA A 363 -23.06 15.10 18.80
N TYR A 364 -23.72 14.58 17.77
CA TYR A 364 -25.11 14.87 17.46
C TYR A 364 -25.88 13.57 17.39
N ILE A 365 -27.07 13.58 17.99
CA ILE A 365 -28.00 12.46 17.91
C ILE A 365 -28.92 12.66 16.73
N ILE A 366 -29.06 11.62 15.92
CA ILE A 366 -30.02 11.56 14.82
C ILE A 366 -30.93 10.35 14.98
N LYS A 367 -32.17 10.47 14.50
CA LYS A 367 -33.09 9.35 14.35
C LYS A 367 -33.22 9.03 12.86
N PRO A 368 -32.35 8.21 12.32
CA PRO A 368 -32.35 7.92 10.89
C PRO A 368 -33.52 6.99 10.55
N LYS A 369 -34.16 7.27 9.45
CA LYS A 369 -35.14 6.42 8.81
C LYS A 369 -34.48 5.44 7.85
N ARG A 370 -33.50 5.96 7.11
CA ARG A 370 -32.71 5.22 6.13
C ARG A 370 -31.50 6.01 5.70
N LEU A 371 -30.48 5.31 5.23
CA LEU A 371 -29.33 5.86 4.52
C LEU A 371 -29.41 5.39 3.06
N LEU A 372 -29.28 6.29 2.12
CA LEU A 372 -29.36 6.01 0.69
C LEU A 372 -28.04 6.30 0.02
N TYR A 373 -27.66 5.50 -0.97
CA TYR A 373 -26.56 5.74 -1.90
C TYR A 373 -27.11 5.89 -3.31
N GLU A 374 -26.67 6.92 -4.02
CA GLU A 374 -27.05 7.17 -5.41
C GLU A 374 -25.82 7.31 -6.29
N TYR A 375 -25.74 6.47 -7.32
CA TYR A 375 -24.75 6.56 -8.37
C TYR A 375 -25.30 7.40 -9.51
N VAL A 376 -24.74 8.60 -9.69
CA VAL A 376 -25.21 9.55 -10.70
C VAL A 376 -24.44 9.38 -12.00
N ASP A 377 -23.10 9.32 -11.90
CA ASP A 377 -22.25 9.19 -13.06
C ASP A 377 -20.90 8.50 -12.77
N LYS A 378 -20.16 8.22 -13.84
CA LYS A 378 -18.85 7.53 -13.75
C LYS A 378 -17.73 8.43 -13.22
N THR A 379 -17.91 9.74 -13.21
CA THR A 379 -16.90 10.67 -12.69
C THR A 379 -16.93 10.69 -11.17
N CYS A 380 -17.99 10.14 -10.57
CA CYS A 380 -18.26 10.14 -9.14
C CYS A 380 -18.43 11.54 -8.53
N GLU A 381 -18.39 12.60 -9.31
CA GLU A 381 -18.48 13.98 -8.82
C GLU A 381 -19.80 14.26 -8.11
N TRP A 382 -20.88 13.68 -8.61
CA TRP A 382 -22.24 13.90 -8.12
C TRP A 382 -22.86 12.66 -7.47
N ASN A 383 -22.11 11.62 -7.22
CA ASN A 383 -22.56 10.49 -6.43
C ASN A 383 -22.69 10.95 -4.97
N TYR A 384 -23.68 10.46 -4.24
CA TYR A 384 -23.92 10.93 -2.90
C TYR A 384 -24.54 9.87 -1.98
N PHE A 385 -24.39 10.09 -0.70
CA PHE A 385 -25.16 9.45 0.35
C PHE A 385 -26.16 10.45 0.91
N TYR A 386 -27.36 10.00 1.16
CA TYR A 386 -28.45 10.81 1.71
C TYR A 386 -28.99 10.15 2.97
N ILE A 387 -29.03 10.89 4.07
CA ILE A 387 -29.54 10.42 5.35
C ILE A 387 -30.94 11.02 5.52
N ASP A 388 -31.96 10.18 5.41
CA ASP A 388 -33.35 10.52 5.61
C ASP A 388 -33.67 10.34 7.11
N LEU A 389 -34.12 11.42 7.78
CA LEU A 389 -34.39 11.41 9.20
C LEU A 389 -35.90 11.34 9.49
N ASP A 390 -36.22 10.64 10.57
CA ASP A 390 -37.57 10.72 11.19
C ASP A 390 -37.72 12.02 11.99
N GLU A 391 -38.96 12.51 12.10
CA GLU A 391 -39.25 13.57 13.05
C GLU A 391 -39.00 13.11 14.49
N MET A 392 -38.20 13.89 15.20
CA MET A 392 -37.91 13.62 16.61
C MET A 392 -39.01 14.26 17.49
N ASN A 393 -40.01 13.46 17.81
CA ASN A 393 -41.13 13.88 18.66
C ASN A 393 -40.90 13.69 20.17
N ALA A 394 -39.74 13.15 20.55
CA ALA A 394 -39.54 12.78 21.96
C ALA A 394 -38.27 13.41 22.53
N MET A 395 -38.43 14.58 23.09
CA MET A 395 -37.60 14.92 24.23
C MET A 395 -38.04 14.06 25.41
N SER A 396 -37.10 13.35 26.04
CA SER A 396 -37.41 12.69 27.32
C SER A 396 -37.92 13.71 28.30
N GLN A 397 -38.80 13.31 29.23
CA GLN A 397 -39.42 14.26 30.18
C GLN A 397 -38.39 15.02 31.04
N ASP A 398 -37.12 14.59 31.02
CA ASP A 398 -36.02 15.14 31.82
C ASP A 398 -35.15 16.15 31.04
N LEU A 399 -35.45 16.41 29.76
CA LEU A 399 -34.72 17.35 28.92
C LEU A 399 -35.51 18.58 28.63
N SER A 400 -34.84 19.73 28.50
CA SER A 400 -35.44 21.01 28.13
C SER A 400 -34.71 21.60 26.93
N PRO A 401 -35.43 22.19 25.95
CA PRO A 401 -34.79 22.84 24.83
C PRO A 401 -34.04 24.10 25.28
N ILE A 402 -32.78 24.22 24.87
CA ILE A 402 -31.96 25.42 25.07
C ILE A 402 -32.09 26.32 23.84
N CYS A 403 -31.90 25.73 22.66
CA CYS A 403 -32.00 26.41 21.37
C CYS A 403 -32.60 25.44 20.35
N CYS A 404 -33.54 25.94 19.56
CA CYS A 404 -34.09 25.22 18.41
C CYS A 404 -34.07 26.13 17.19
N CYS A 405 -33.37 25.69 16.14
CA CYS A 405 -33.44 26.27 14.81
C CYS A 405 -34.05 25.26 13.82
N GLU A 406 -34.05 25.57 12.54
CA GLU A 406 -34.63 24.67 11.54
C GLU A 406 -33.86 23.37 11.42
N ASP A 407 -32.53 23.41 11.57
CA ASP A 407 -31.64 22.27 11.37
C ASP A 407 -31.40 21.42 12.61
N PHE A 408 -31.36 22.00 13.78
CA PHE A 408 -31.09 21.26 15.01
C PHE A 408 -31.82 21.82 16.23
N CYS A 409 -31.92 20.99 17.24
CA CYS A 409 -32.40 21.37 18.54
C CYS A 409 -31.37 20.96 19.59
N GLU A 410 -30.87 21.92 20.36
CA GLU A 410 -30.07 21.66 21.54
C GLU A 410 -31.00 21.46 22.75
N VAL A 411 -30.79 20.38 23.43
CA VAL A 411 -31.51 20.06 24.66
C VAL A 411 -30.49 19.76 25.76
N ALA A 412 -30.87 20.10 26.97
CA ALA A 412 -30.06 19.78 28.14
C ALA A 412 -30.95 19.22 29.25
N PRO A 413 -30.36 18.50 30.25
CA PRO A 413 -31.05 18.12 31.45
C PRO A 413 -31.73 19.35 32.12
N LYS A 414 -32.89 19.16 32.76
CA LYS A 414 -33.63 20.24 33.40
C LYS A 414 -32.88 21.00 34.49
N ASP A 415 -31.85 20.39 35.04
CA ASP A 415 -30.94 20.95 36.05
C ASP A 415 -29.72 21.65 35.42
N TYR A 416 -29.65 21.72 34.08
CA TYR A 416 -28.55 22.39 33.37
C TYR A 416 -28.60 23.90 33.62
N GLN A 417 -27.44 24.46 34.00
CA GLN A 417 -27.26 25.90 34.14
C GLN A 417 -26.56 26.47 32.89
N PRO A 418 -27.05 27.59 32.32
CA PRO A 418 -26.53 28.15 31.06
C PRO A 418 -25.07 28.56 31.13
N LEU A 419 -24.45 28.63 29.95
CA LEU A 419 -23.03 28.90 29.70
C LEU A 419 -22.44 30.17 30.33
N GLU A 420 -23.23 31.11 30.77
CA GLU A 420 -22.77 32.31 31.49
C GLU A 420 -21.97 31.99 32.77
N LEU A 421 -22.15 30.80 33.32
CA LEU A 421 -21.33 30.29 34.42
C LEU A 421 -19.98 29.74 33.97
N PHE A 422 -19.82 29.33 32.70
CA PHE A 422 -18.59 28.75 32.19
C PHE A 422 -17.51 29.80 31.92
N GLU A 423 -17.88 31.06 31.64
CA GLU A 423 -16.91 32.16 31.50
C GLU A 423 -16.16 32.45 32.81
N GLN A 424 -16.65 31.95 33.95
CA GLN A 424 -16.03 32.11 35.26
C GLN A 424 -15.26 30.85 35.74
N MET A 425 -15.28 29.78 34.99
CA MET A 425 -14.64 28.52 35.36
C MET A 425 -13.19 28.42 34.87
N SER A 426 -12.33 27.80 35.65
CA SER A 426 -10.96 27.54 35.26
C SER A 426 -10.90 26.50 34.10
N LEU A 427 -9.87 26.58 33.28
CA LEU A 427 -9.61 25.57 32.23
C LEU A 427 -9.53 24.13 32.77
N GLU A 428 -9.21 23.96 34.05
CA GLU A 428 -9.11 22.66 34.72
C GLU A 428 -10.49 22.12 35.10
N ASP A 429 -11.41 23.00 35.49
CA ASP A 429 -12.80 22.64 35.76
C ASP A 429 -13.56 22.36 34.47
N LEU A 430 -13.31 23.12 33.41
CA LEU A 430 -13.88 22.86 32.08
C LEU A 430 -13.46 21.51 31.51
N ARG A 431 -12.24 21.04 31.81
CA ARG A 431 -11.78 19.69 31.41
C ARG A 431 -12.43 18.55 32.23
N ARG A 432 -12.97 18.86 33.42
CA ARG A 432 -13.65 17.89 34.27
C ARG A 432 -15.13 17.75 33.94
N ILE A 433 -15.71 18.76 33.30
CA ILE A 433 -17.09 18.71 32.82
C ILE A 433 -17.06 17.86 31.56
N LYS A 434 -17.48 16.61 31.66
CA LYS A 434 -17.63 15.76 30.48
C LYS A 434 -18.62 16.42 29.53
N PRO A 435 -18.33 16.52 28.20
CA PRO A 435 -19.22 17.17 27.21
C PRO A 435 -20.62 16.54 27.07
N ARG A 436 -20.93 15.54 27.84
CA ARG A 436 -22.18 14.75 27.82
C ARG A 436 -23.43 15.44 28.40
N HIS A 437 -23.36 16.72 28.74
CA HIS A 437 -24.54 17.39 29.36
C HIS A 437 -25.40 18.12 28.36
N ILE A 438 -24.88 18.44 27.18
CA ILE A 438 -25.69 19.06 26.10
C ILE A 438 -25.82 18.02 25.00
N VAL A 439 -27.05 17.69 24.66
CA VAL A 439 -27.36 16.77 23.56
C VAL A 439 -27.91 17.60 22.40
N ARG A 440 -27.33 17.42 21.24
CA ARG A 440 -27.76 18.09 20.02
C ARG A 440 -28.45 17.09 19.12
N TYR A 441 -29.65 17.40 18.75
CA TYR A 441 -30.45 16.62 17.80
C TYR A 441 -30.47 17.33 16.47
N LEU A 442 -30.07 16.66 15.41
CA LEU A 442 -30.22 17.18 14.05
C LEU A 442 -31.64 16.93 13.54
N LYS A 443 -32.18 17.92 12.88
CA LYS A 443 -33.46 17.89 12.17
C LYS A 443 -33.17 17.97 10.67
N GLY A 444 -34.12 17.52 9.90
CA GLY A 444 -33.94 17.51 8.45
C GLY A 444 -33.00 16.43 7.99
N SER A 445 -32.82 16.35 6.69
CA SER A 445 -32.02 15.36 6.05
C SER A 445 -30.63 15.90 5.74
N MET A 446 -29.65 15.01 5.65
CA MET A 446 -28.26 15.37 5.39
C MET A 446 -27.73 14.66 4.14
N VAL A 447 -26.76 15.28 3.50
CA VAL A 447 -26.11 14.73 2.31
C VAL A 447 -24.60 14.65 2.52
N ALA A 448 -24.02 13.49 2.25
CA ALA A 448 -22.58 13.35 2.07
C ALA A 448 -22.29 13.16 0.58
N LEU A 449 -21.50 14.04 0.02
CA LEU A 449 -21.03 13.97 -1.36
C LEU A 449 -19.61 14.50 -1.44
N HIS A 450 -19.00 14.37 -2.60
CA HIS A 450 -17.65 14.81 -2.81
C HIS A 450 -17.51 16.32 -2.52
N LYS A 451 -16.59 16.69 -1.64
CA LYS A 451 -16.42 18.10 -1.20
C LYS A 451 -16.18 19.06 -2.36
N ASP A 452 -15.41 18.65 -3.34
CA ASP A 452 -15.08 19.47 -4.51
C ASP A 452 -16.29 19.74 -5.41
N SER A 453 -17.36 18.96 -5.28
CA SER A 453 -18.61 19.26 -5.98
C SER A 453 -19.27 20.55 -5.47
N ILE A 454 -19.08 20.86 -4.20
CA ILE A 454 -19.67 22.04 -3.53
C ILE A 454 -18.62 23.10 -3.21
N TYR A 455 -17.48 22.71 -2.66
CA TYR A 455 -16.42 23.60 -2.24
C TYR A 455 -15.17 23.44 -3.10
N ASN A 456 -14.73 24.51 -3.75
CA ASN A 456 -13.49 24.50 -4.49
C ASN A 456 -12.30 24.56 -3.52
N GLY A 457 -11.60 23.44 -3.38
CA GLY A 457 -10.43 23.34 -2.53
C GLY A 457 -10.69 23.52 -1.02
N PHE A 458 -11.79 23.00 -0.53
CA PHE A 458 -12.26 23.15 0.85
C PHE A 458 -11.29 22.60 1.91
N ILE A 459 -10.43 21.65 1.58
CA ILE A 459 -9.58 21.01 2.57
C ILE A 459 -8.35 21.85 2.86
N SER A 460 -7.95 21.90 4.14
CA SER A 460 -6.85 22.73 4.66
C SER A 460 -5.53 22.56 3.89
N LYS A 461 -5.29 21.41 3.33
CA LYS A 461 -4.18 21.06 2.45
C LYS A 461 -4.12 21.93 1.20
N TYR A 462 -5.28 22.36 0.68
CA TYR A 462 -5.42 23.17 -0.53
C TYR A 462 -6.03 24.54 -0.28
N LYS A 463 -6.25 24.92 0.97
CA LYS A 463 -6.80 26.24 1.37
C LYS A 463 -7.99 26.65 0.51
N GLY A 464 -8.98 25.78 0.43
CA GLY A 464 -10.18 26.09 -0.33
C GLY A 464 -10.92 27.26 0.26
N GLU A 465 -11.13 28.26 -0.54
CA GLU A 465 -11.62 29.57 -0.10
C GLU A 465 -13.03 29.86 -0.61
N HIS A 466 -13.53 29.07 -1.60
CA HIS A 466 -14.75 29.42 -2.28
C HIS A 466 -15.68 28.23 -2.49
N SER A 467 -16.91 28.42 -2.11
CA SER A 467 -18.01 27.53 -2.48
C SER A 467 -18.30 27.63 -3.99
N LYS A 468 -18.45 26.52 -4.68
CA LYS A 468 -18.91 26.47 -6.08
C LYS A 468 -20.33 26.98 -6.23
N TYR A 469 -21.12 26.93 -5.15
CA TYR A 469 -22.51 27.34 -5.11
C TYR A 469 -22.72 28.42 -4.06
N THR A 470 -23.67 29.32 -4.34
CA THR A 470 -24.20 30.20 -3.30
C THR A 470 -25.00 29.36 -2.28
N ALA A 471 -25.21 29.90 -1.08
CA ALA A 471 -26.05 29.25 -0.07
C ALA A 471 -27.45 28.88 -0.62
N ASP A 472 -28.06 29.77 -1.41
CA ASP A 472 -29.35 29.50 -2.04
C ASP A 472 -29.27 28.40 -3.11
N GLY A 473 -28.20 28.35 -3.87
CA GLY A 473 -27.94 27.27 -4.84
C GLY A 473 -27.79 25.94 -4.16
N PHE A 474 -27.10 25.89 -3.04
CA PHE A 474 -26.90 24.66 -2.27
C PHE A 474 -28.23 24.20 -1.63
N ARG A 475 -29.00 25.09 -1.01
CA ARG A 475 -30.35 24.79 -0.49
C ARG A 475 -31.22 24.14 -1.56
N LYS A 476 -31.23 24.73 -2.77
CA LYS A 476 -31.98 24.17 -3.88
C LYS A 476 -31.56 22.74 -4.22
N ILE A 477 -30.24 22.43 -4.21
CA ILE A 477 -29.77 21.08 -4.43
C ILE A 477 -30.31 20.12 -3.36
N ILE A 478 -30.25 20.51 -2.08
CA ILE A 478 -30.77 19.70 -0.98
C ILE A 478 -32.29 19.52 -1.08
N ASP A 479 -33.02 20.56 -1.40
CA ASP A 479 -34.49 20.51 -1.59
C ASP A 479 -34.83 19.58 -2.78
N ASP A 480 -34.13 19.69 -3.89
CA ASP A 480 -34.33 18.81 -5.04
C ASP A 480 -34.02 17.33 -4.70
N LEU A 481 -32.99 17.07 -3.90
CA LEU A 481 -32.67 15.73 -3.42
C LEU A 481 -33.73 15.21 -2.45
N ALA A 482 -34.15 16.03 -1.49
CA ALA A 482 -35.22 15.69 -0.54
C ALA A 482 -36.53 15.38 -1.26
N THR A 483 -36.88 16.18 -2.28
CA THR A 483 -38.06 15.96 -3.12
C THR A 483 -37.97 14.68 -3.92
N LYS A 484 -36.80 14.37 -4.46
CA LYS A 484 -36.52 13.12 -5.22
C LYS A 484 -36.78 11.88 -4.36
N PHE A 485 -36.46 11.93 -3.07
CA PHE A 485 -36.61 10.81 -2.14
C PHE A 485 -37.90 10.81 -1.33
N SER A 486 -38.72 11.86 -1.43
CA SER A 486 -40.06 11.93 -0.79
C SER A 486 -41.11 11.24 -1.64
N GLY A 487 -41.83 10.28 -1.08
CA GLY A 487 -43.08 9.78 -1.62
C GLY A 487 -43.01 8.90 -2.89
N GLU A 488 -43.78 9.25 -3.92
CA GLU A 488 -44.06 8.43 -5.10
C GLU A 488 -42.82 8.15 -5.98
N THR A 489 -41.83 9.06 -5.97
CA THR A 489 -40.61 8.91 -6.79
C THR A 489 -39.81 7.71 -6.34
N MET A 490 -39.70 7.46 -5.04
CA MET A 490 -39.00 6.30 -4.51
C MET A 490 -39.71 4.98 -4.82
N LYS A 491 -41.06 5.00 -4.82
CA LYS A 491 -41.84 3.84 -5.19
C LYS A 491 -41.59 3.43 -6.64
N SER A 492 -41.54 4.42 -7.53
CA SER A 492 -41.23 4.25 -8.94
C SER A 492 -39.79 3.76 -9.19
N LEU A 493 -38.81 4.27 -8.44
CA LEU A 493 -37.41 3.84 -8.53
C LEU A 493 -37.21 2.42 -7.97
N ARG A 494 -37.90 2.06 -6.87
CA ARG A 494 -37.91 0.70 -6.34
C ARG A 494 -38.52 -0.31 -7.30
N GLU A 495 -39.56 0.05 -8.03
CA GLU A 495 -40.18 -0.81 -9.03
C GLU A 495 -39.28 -1.00 -10.26
N LYS A 496 -38.46 0.00 -10.63
CA LYS A 496 -37.50 -0.10 -11.73
C LYS A 496 -36.23 -0.85 -11.37
N ASN A 497 -35.78 -0.76 -10.10
CA ASN A 497 -34.56 -1.37 -9.59
C ASN A 497 -34.88 -2.45 -8.57
N LYS A 498 -35.59 -3.47 -8.94
CA LYS A 498 -36.24 -4.48 -8.09
C LYS A 498 -35.33 -5.26 -7.12
N ASN A 499 -34.04 -5.06 -7.03
CA ASN A 499 -33.17 -6.03 -6.36
C ASN A 499 -31.99 -5.47 -5.55
N ILE A 500 -32.02 -4.24 -5.03
CA ILE A 500 -30.83 -3.77 -4.31
C ILE A 500 -31.21 -3.15 -2.96
N THR A 501 -31.72 -3.98 -2.08
CA THR A 501 -31.59 -3.76 -0.64
C THR A 501 -30.40 -4.61 -0.20
N LEU A 502 -29.31 -3.95 0.18
CA LEU A 502 -28.13 -4.64 0.68
C LEU A 502 -28.31 -4.91 2.16
N MET A 503 -28.21 -6.13 2.56
CA MET A 503 -28.20 -6.53 3.96
C MET A 503 -26.77 -6.64 4.45
N SER A 504 -26.43 -5.92 5.48
CA SER A 504 -25.09 -5.72 6.00
C SER A 504 -24.31 -6.93 6.40
N LYS A 505 -24.97 -7.90 6.94
CA LYS A 505 -24.30 -9.12 7.41
C LYS A 505 -23.51 -9.86 6.32
N GLU A 506 -23.73 -9.50 5.04
CA GLU A 506 -22.98 -10.02 3.90
C GLU A 506 -21.84 -9.07 3.47
N ILE A 507 -21.90 -7.78 3.84
CA ILE A 507 -20.95 -6.74 3.42
C ILE A 507 -19.83 -6.55 4.43
N PHE A 508 -20.15 -6.73 5.71
CA PHE A 508 -19.19 -6.60 6.82
C PHE A 508 -19.07 -7.93 7.57
N PRO A 509 -18.24 -8.89 7.08
CA PRO A 509 -18.04 -10.18 7.74
C PRO A 509 -17.27 -10.05 9.07
#